data_905a5aad1d5fcf73ef738c2a5f4bfceb
#
_entry.id   905a5aad1d5fcf73ef738c2a5f4bfceb
#
_cell.length_a   1.000
_cell.length_b   1.000
_cell.length_c   1.000
_cell.angle_alpha   90.00
_cell.angle_beta   90.00
_cell.angle_gamma   90.00
#
_symmetry.space_group_name_H-M   'P 1'
#
loop_
_entity.id
_entity.type
_entity.pdbx_description
1 polymer ?
#
loop_
_entity_poly.entity_id
_entity_poly.type
_entity_poly.pdbx_seq_one_letter_code
_entity_poly.pdbx_strand_id
1 'polypeptide(L)'
;VKRIIFLALALVVFGAIGKGIYDQSNKKGAKATRLACHSKSVVFERLYLQDKLAALQEALTLKKPKLVFTTLPSTFMQTKLFEYLSTEDVAKYTYKALGMENANAVAEDLKIAITIYENDKLDPKKKTPEAKLYAGYLVYDFYLKSELVYKIQVDFMQMQAGDVEERVACAIESVKTL
;
A
#
# COMPACT_ATOMS: atom_id res chain seq x y z
N VAL A 1 1.17 36.11 -43.55
CA VAL A 1 2.33 35.89 -42.63
C VAL A 1 1.86 35.76 -41.17
N LYS A 2 1.09 36.73 -40.59
CA LYS A 2 0.67 36.70 -39.17
C LYS A 2 -0.20 35.46 -38.81
N ARG A 3 -1.09 34.98 -39.71
CA ARG A 3 -1.93 33.79 -39.45
C ARG A 3 -1.12 32.50 -39.44
N ILE A 4 -0.07 32.40 -40.26
CA ILE A 4 0.80 31.19 -40.29
C ILE A 4 1.67 31.13 -39.01
N ILE A 5 2.15 32.24 -38.53
CA ILE A 5 2.93 32.34 -37.28
C ILE A 5 2.04 31.93 -36.08
N PHE A 6 0.79 32.35 -36.05
CA PHE A 6 -0.14 32.01 -34.99
C PHE A 6 -0.49 30.51 -34.98
N LEU A 7 -0.69 29.90 -36.15
CA LEU A 7 -0.91 28.45 -36.30
C LEU A 7 0.31 27.62 -35.87
N ALA A 8 1.52 28.07 -36.23
CA ALA A 8 2.75 27.41 -35.82
C ALA A 8 2.96 27.47 -34.28
N LEU A 9 2.68 28.61 -33.67
CA LEU A 9 2.77 28.78 -32.21
C LEU A 9 1.72 27.91 -31.50
N ALA A 10 0.50 27.84 -32.00
CA ALA A 10 -0.55 26.98 -31.45
C ALA A 10 -0.15 25.48 -31.48
N LEU A 11 0.40 25.01 -32.61
CA LEU A 11 0.89 23.64 -32.75
C LEU A 11 2.02 23.29 -31.77
N VAL A 12 2.95 24.21 -31.51
CA VAL A 12 4.03 24.02 -30.51
C VAL A 12 3.48 23.94 -29.11
N VAL A 13 2.54 24.82 -28.74
CA VAL A 13 1.90 24.81 -27.42
C VAL A 13 1.09 23.54 -27.17
N PHE A 14 0.25 23.14 -28.16
CA PHE A 14 -0.53 21.90 -28.04
C PHE A 14 0.34 20.65 -28.04
N GLY A 15 1.45 20.64 -28.79
CA GLY A 15 2.43 19.56 -28.76
C GLY A 15 3.14 19.44 -27.44
N ALA A 16 3.52 20.54 -26.81
CA ALA A 16 4.15 20.56 -25.50
C ALA A 16 3.19 20.10 -24.37
N ILE A 17 1.94 20.55 -24.40
CA ILE A 17 0.89 20.12 -23.46
C ILE A 17 0.57 18.63 -23.66
N GLY A 18 0.41 18.18 -24.90
CA GLY A 18 0.15 16.77 -25.23
C GLY A 18 1.26 15.85 -24.76
N LYS A 19 2.54 16.27 -24.95
CA LYS A 19 3.70 15.52 -24.45
C LYS A 19 3.74 15.49 -22.91
N GLY A 20 3.45 16.60 -22.24
CA GLY A 20 3.40 16.67 -20.78
C GLY A 20 2.32 15.74 -20.18
N ILE A 21 1.12 15.70 -20.80
CA ILE A 21 0.03 14.80 -20.39
C ILE A 21 0.40 13.34 -20.68
N TYR A 22 0.99 13.05 -21.83
CA TYR A 22 1.45 11.72 -22.20
C TYR A 22 2.55 11.19 -21.26
N ASP A 23 3.55 12.03 -20.94
CA ASP A 23 4.63 11.69 -20.01
C ASP A 23 4.11 11.51 -18.59
N GLN A 24 3.07 12.23 -18.18
CA GLN A 24 2.44 12.13 -16.87
C GLN A 24 1.53 10.89 -16.77
N SER A 25 0.81 10.53 -17.83
CA SER A 25 -0.04 9.34 -17.89
C SER A 25 0.79 8.04 -18.04
N ASN A 26 1.96 8.10 -18.66
CA ASN A 26 2.92 6.98 -18.78
C ASN A 26 3.91 6.86 -17.62
N LYS A 27 3.93 7.78 -16.68
CA LYS A 27 4.52 7.51 -15.36
C LYS A 27 3.63 6.49 -14.66
N LYS A 28 3.66 5.22 -15.13
CA LYS A 28 3.36 4.07 -14.28
C LYS A 28 4.18 4.31 -13.04
N GLY A 29 3.51 4.51 -11.89
CA GLY A 29 4.19 4.75 -10.64
C GLY A 29 5.33 3.74 -10.54
N ALA A 30 6.56 4.21 -10.43
CA ALA A 30 7.71 3.34 -10.39
C ALA A 30 7.38 2.30 -9.32
N LYS A 31 7.39 1.00 -9.68
CA LYS A 31 7.27 -0.06 -8.68
C LYS A 31 8.34 0.26 -7.65
N ALA A 32 7.92 0.61 -6.45
CA ALA A 32 8.87 0.90 -5.40
C ALA A 32 9.71 -0.38 -5.19
N THR A 33 10.95 -0.37 -5.65
CA THR A 33 11.89 -1.49 -5.50
C THR A 33 12.97 -1.16 -4.49
N ARG A 34 12.63 -0.26 -3.55
CA ARG A 34 13.56 0.24 -2.54
C ARG A 34 14.11 -0.87 -1.64
N LEU A 35 13.32 -1.88 -1.34
CA LEU A 35 13.71 -3.03 -0.53
C LEU A 35 13.68 -4.32 -1.37
N ALA A 36 14.48 -5.30 -0.98
CA ALA A 36 14.50 -6.62 -1.63
C ALA A 36 13.11 -7.29 -1.64
N CYS A 37 12.33 -7.12 -0.57
CA CYS A 37 10.98 -7.68 -0.47
C CYS A 37 10.00 -7.07 -1.48
N HIS A 38 10.22 -5.82 -1.96
CA HIS A 38 9.40 -5.18 -2.98
C HIS A 38 9.51 -5.86 -4.35
N SER A 39 10.59 -6.61 -4.63
CA SER A 39 10.71 -7.37 -5.88
C SER A 39 9.80 -8.59 -5.94
N LYS A 40 9.31 -9.07 -4.80
CA LYS A 40 8.48 -10.26 -4.67
C LYS A 40 6.98 -9.98 -4.69
N SER A 41 6.58 -8.71 -4.71
CA SER A 41 5.18 -8.28 -4.65
C SER A 41 4.99 -6.96 -5.39
N VAL A 42 3.74 -6.58 -5.62
CA VAL A 42 3.42 -5.19 -5.99
C VAL A 42 3.28 -4.40 -4.71
N VAL A 43 4.07 -3.33 -4.61
CA VAL A 43 4.09 -2.44 -3.46
C VAL A 43 3.78 -1.02 -3.94
N PHE A 44 2.84 -0.36 -3.24
CA PHE A 44 2.56 1.06 -3.40
C PHE A 44 2.74 1.72 -2.05
N GLU A 45 3.62 2.71 -1.98
CA GLU A 45 3.90 3.43 -0.73
C GLU A 45 3.75 4.95 -0.92
N ARG A 46 3.31 5.63 0.13
CA ARG A 46 3.17 7.08 0.15
C ARG A 46 3.46 7.65 1.53
N LEU A 47 4.39 8.60 1.57
CA LEU A 47 4.67 9.43 2.73
C LEU A 47 3.81 10.70 2.64
N TYR A 48 3.06 10.99 3.70
CA TYR A 48 2.16 12.16 3.81
C TYR A 48 2.81 13.29 4.61
N LEU A 49 3.52 12.95 5.70
CA LEU A 49 4.12 13.92 6.63
C LEU A 49 5.59 13.57 6.85
N GLN A 50 6.46 14.18 6.03
CA GLN A 50 7.91 13.95 6.06
C GLN A 50 8.52 14.37 7.41
N ASP A 51 8.06 15.46 7.99
CA ASP A 51 8.51 16.01 9.27
C ASP A 51 8.19 15.11 10.48
N LYS A 52 7.22 14.20 10.33
CA LYS A 52 6.80 13.27 11.40
C LYS A 52 7.34 11.85 11.22
N LEU A 53 8.05 11.57 10.13
CA LEU A 53 8.53 10.22 9.83
C LEU A 53 9.48 9.70 10.91
N ALA A 54 10.48 10.47 11.30
CA ALA A 54 11.45 10.05 12.31
C ALA A 54 10.78 9.75 13.66
N ALA A 55 9.83 10.59 14.08
CA ALA A 55 9.05 10.38 15.31
C ALA A 55 8.15 9.13 15.22
N LEU A 56 7.57 8.84 14.05
CA LEU A 56 6.82 7.61 13.81
C LEU A 56 7.72 6.38 13.92
N GLN A 57 8.90 6.40 13.30
CA GLN A 57 9.87 5.30 13.33
C GLN A 57 10.36 5.02 14.75
N GLU A 58 10.68 6.06 15.53
CA GLU A 58 11.02 5.93 16.94
C GLU A 58 9.86 5.34 17.75
N ALA A 59 8.64 5.85 17.56
CA ALA A 59 7.46 5.34 18.26
C ALA A 59 7.20 3.85 17.93
N LEU A 60 7.35 3.43 16.67
CA LEU A 60 7.23 2.03 16.23
C LEU A 60 8.31 1.11 16.81
N THR A 61 9.41 1.66 17.29
CA THR A 61 10.49 0.90 17.94
C THR A 61 10.25 0.75 19.44
N LEU A 62 9.66 1.77 20.07
CA LEU A 62 9.54 1.85 21.53
C LEU A 62 8.17 1.48 22.07
N LYS A 63 7.11 1.59 21.27
CA LYS A 63 5.72 1.51 21.72
C LYS A 63 4.92 0.48 20.90
N LYS A 64 4.08 -0.30 21.57
CA LYS A 64 3.12 -1.20 20.92
C LYS A 64 1.98 -0.36 20.31
N PRO A 65 1.79 -0.38 18.98
CA PRO A 65 0.71 0.36 18.35
C PRO A 65 -0.66 -0.26 18.61
N LYS A 66 -1.71 0.58 18.63
CA LYS A 66 -3.09 0.12 18.53
C LYS A 66 -3.35 -0.34 17.10
N LEU A 67 -3.77 -1.59 16.90
CA LEU A 67 -4.19 -2.10 15.61
C LEU A 67 -5.70 -1.95 15.44
N VAL A 68 -6.12 -1.45 14.26
CA VAL A 68 -7.53 -1.33 13.87
C VAL A 68 -7.71 -2.01 12.54
N PHE A 69 -8.66 -2.95 12.44
CA PHE A 69 -8.85 -3.77 11.24
C PHE A 69 -10.11 -3.40 10.48
N THR A 70 -10.01 -3.49 9.15
CA THR A 70 -11.13 -3.50 8.21
C THR A 70 -10.93 -4.67 7.27
N THR A 71 -11.96 -5.51 7.09
CA THR A 71 -11.97 -6.61 6.12
C THR A 71 -12.88 -6.27 4.96
N LEU A 72 -12.39 -6.48 3.75
CA LEU A 72 -13.14 -6.25 2.51
C LEU A 72 -13.18 -7.56 1.71
N PRO A 73 -14.22 -8.39 1.92
CA PRO A 73 -14.41 -9.63 1.17
C PRO A 73 -14.79 -9.34 -0.28
N SER A 74 -14.64 -10.36 -1.14
CA SER A 74 -15.14 -10.33 -2.51
C SER A 74 -16.65 -10.15 -2.55
N THR A 75 -17.15 -9.50 -3.60
CA THR A 75 -18.58 -9.20 -3.80
C THR A 75 -19.19 -10.06 -4.92
N PHE A 76 -18.41 -10.32 -5.98
CA PHE A 76 -18.88 -11.03 -7.17
C PHE A 76 -18.49 -12.50 -7.19
N MET A 77 -17.54 -12.93 -6.36
CA MET A 77 -17.21 -14.34 -6.17
C MET A 77 -17.45 -14.74 -4.71
N GLN A 78 -17.59 -16.04 -4.46
CA GLN A 78 -17.62 -16.56 -3.09
C GLN A 78 -16.31 -16.24 -2.40
N THR A 79 -16.38 -15.61 -1.22
CA THR A 79 -15.20 -15.33 -0.40
C THR A 79 -14.54 -16.63 0.05
N LYS A 80 -13.20 -16.67 0.00
CA LYS A 80 -12.38 -17.80 0.42
C LYS A 80 -11.20 -17.39 1.29
N LEU A 81 -10.72 -16.15 1.11
CA LEU A 81 -9.55 -15.67 1.83
C LEU A 81 -9.71 -15.79 3.34
N PHE A 82 -10.88 -15.41 3.85
CA PHE A 82 -11.15 -15.36 5.30
C PHE A 82 -11.44 -16.73 5.91
N GLU A 83 -11.40 -17.82 5.11
CA GLU A 83 -11.31 -19.20 5.62
C GLU A 83 -9.89 -19.53 6.10
N TYR A 84 -8.87 -18.81 5.61
CA TYR A 84 -7.45 -19.05 5.85
C TYR A 84 -6.72 -17.91 6.55
N LEU A 85 -7.29 -16.71 6.59
CA LEU A 85 -6.66 -15.51 7.14
C LEU A 85 -7.62 -14.75 8.05
N SER A 86 -7.30 -14.71 9.32
CA SER A 86 -8.00 -13.92 10.33
C SER A 86 -7.30 -12.57 10.60
N THR A 87 -8.02 -11.64 11.23
CA THR A 87 -7.45 -10.39 11.75
C THR A 87 -6.41 -10.65 12.84
N GLU A 88 -6.59 -11.72 13.62
CA GLU A 88 -5.70 -12.18 14.67
C GLU A 88 -4.37 -12.66 14.11
N ASP A 89 -4.38 -13.37 12.97
CA ASP A 89 -3.14 -13.78 12.28
C ASP A 89 -2.35 -12.56 11.82
N VAL A 90 -3.02 -11.60 11.16
CA VAL A 90 -2.36 -10.37 10.70
C VAL A 90 -1.86 -9.54 11.88
N ALA A 91 -2.58 -9.48 13.00
CA ALA A 91 -2.13 -8.82 14.22
C ALA A 91 -0.86 -9.48 14.78
N LYS A 92 -0.86 -10.81 14.88
CA LYS A 92 0.29 -11.60 15.32
C LYS A 92 1.52 -11.34 14.44
N TYR A 93 1.38 -11.41 13.11
CA TYR A 93 2.47 -11.14 12.18
C TYR A 93 2.97 -9.70 12.29
N THR A 94 2.06 -8.72 12.47
CA THR A 94 2.41 -7.31 12.63
C THR A 94 3.22 -7.08 13.90
N TYR A 95 2.77 -7.61 15.05
CA TYR A 95 3.53 -7.48 16.31
C TYR A 95 4.86 -8.22 16.26
N LYS A 96 4.93 -9.39 15.62
CA LYS A 96 6.18 -10.12 15.38
C LYS A 96 7.16 -9.28 14.55
N ALA A 97 6.73 -8.69 13.45
CA ALA A 97 7.56 -7.84 12.59
C ALA A 97 8.03 -6.55 13.31
N LEU A 98 7.24 -6.06 14.28
CA LEU A 98 7.62 -4.94 15.13
C LEU A 98 8.56 -5.35 16.27
N GLY A 99 8.65 -6.64 16.63
CA GLY A 99 9.36 -7.15 17.82
C GLY A 99 8.60 -6.87 19.12
N MET A 100 7.27 -6.80 19.08
CA MET A 100 6.41 -6.37 20.20
C MET A 100 5.40 -7.43 20.64
N GLU A 101 5.68 -8.70 20.41
CA GLU A 101 4.79 -9.82 20.76
C GLU A 101 4.46 -9.85 22.25
N ASN A 102 5.45 -9.57 23.10
CA ASN A 102 5.33 -9.65 24.56
C ASN A 102 5.04 -8.29 25.23
N ALA A 103 4.83 -7.23 24.45
CA ALA A 103 4.54 -5.93 25.04
C ALA A 103 3.08 -5.84 25.51
N ASN A 104 2.85 -5.50 26.77
CA ASN A 104 1.53 -5.49 27.40
C ASN A 104 0.77 -4.18 27.19
N ALA A 105 1.45 -3.04 27.18
CA ALA A 105 0.82 -1.74 27.08
C ALA A 105 0.72 -1.27 25.63
N VAL A 106 -0.49 -0.90 25.20
CA VAL A 106 -0.77 -0.32 23.89
C VAL A 106 -0.73 1.21 24.01
N ALA A 107 -0.01 1.85 23.10
CA ALA A 107 0.09 3.31 23.04
C ALA A 107 -1.15 3.92 22.37
N GLU A 108 -1.78 4.89 23.01
CA GLU A 108 -2.95 5.59 22.46
C GLU A 108 -2.61 6.57 21.33
N ASP A 109 -1.38 7.08 21.33
CA ASP A 109 -0.88 8.04 20.35
C ASP A 109 -0.32 7.40 19.07
N LEU A 110 -0.22 6.05 19.02
CA LEU A 110 0.32 5.29 17.90
C LEU A 110 -0.70 4.27 17.41
N LYS A 111 -1.18 4.44 16.18
CA LYS A 111 -2.19 3.56 15.57
C LYS A 111 -1.73 3.06 14.20
N ILE A 112 -2.00 1.79 13.93
CA ILE A 112 -1.90 1.22 12.58
C ILE A 112 -3.30 0.74 12.19
N ALA A 113 -3.90 1.37 11.17
CA ALA A 113 -5.12 0.86 10.56
C ALA A 113 -4.74 -0.08 9.42
N ILE A 114 -5.29 -1.31 9.48
CA ILE A 114 -4.95 -2.39 8.55
C ILE A 114 -6.21 -2.79 7.80
N THR A 115 -6.19 -2.67 6.48
CA THR A 115 -7.25 -3.20 5.63
C THR A 115 -6.78 -4.48 4.96
N ILE A 116 -7.56 -5.55 5.13
CA ILE A 116 -7.36 -6.84 4.46
C ILE A 116 -8.38 -6.92 3.33
N TYR A 117 -7.91 -6.88 2.10
CA TYR A 117 -8.76 -6.90 0.92
C TYR A 117 -8.62 -8.21 0.18
N GLU A 118 -9.72 -8.92 -0.03
CA GLU A 118 -9.78 -10.07 -0.93
C GLU A 118 -9.93 -9.62 -2.38
N ASN A 119 -9.07 -10.09 -3.27
CA ASN A 119 -9.14 -9.74 -4.68
C ASN A 119 -10.30 -10.43 -5.37
N ASP A 120 -11.39 -9.71 -5.61
CA ASP A 120 -12.56 -10.20 -6.34
C ASP A 120 -12.23 -10.39 -7.83
N LYS A 121 -11.89 -11.63 -8.20
CA LYS A 121 -11.46 -11.99 -9.56
C LYS A 121 -12.59 -11.98 -10.57
N LEU A 122 -13.84 -11.97 -10.11
CA LEU A 122 -15.05 -11.93 -10.95
C LEU A 122 -15.61 -10.50 -11.09
N ASP A 123 -15.02 -9.50 -10.44
CA ASP A 123 -15.41 -8.11 -10.61
C ASP A 123 -15.35 -7.70 -12.10
N PRO A 124 -16.49 -7.28 -12.72
CA PRO A 124 -16.54 -6.91 -14.13
C PRO A 124 -15.64 -5.71 -14.51
N LYS A 125 -15.19 -4.94 -13.51
CA LYS A 125 -14.24 -3.84 -13.72
C LYS A 125 -12.80 -4.33 -13.93
N LYS A 126 -12.47 -5.57 -13.53
CA LYS A 126 -11.15 -6.18 -13.70
C LYS A 126 -11.02 -6.84 -15.07
N LYS A 127 -10.59 -6.06 -16.05
CA LYS A 127 -10.55 -6.47 -17.45
C LYS A 127 -9.27 -7.19 -17.88
N THR A 128 -8.18 -7.07 -17.09
CA THR A 128 -6.88 -7.64 -17.45
C THR A 128 -6.55 -8.88 -16.61
N PRO A 129 -5.80 -9.85 -17.17
CA PRO A 129 -5.33 -11.01 -16.41
C PRO A 129 -4.50 -10.62 -15.17
N GLU A 130 -3.67 -9.58 -15.29
CA GLU A 130 -2.80 -9.11 -14.22
C GLU A 130 -3.60 -8.64 -13.00
N ALA A 131 -4.77 -8.01 -13.21
CA ALA A 131 -5.67 -7.58 -12.14
C ALA A 131 -6.29 -8.76 -11.35
N LYS A 132 -6.17 -9.99 -11.87
CA LYS A 132 -6.73 -11.23 -11.30
C LYS A 132 -5.67 -12.14 -10.69
N LEU A 133 -4.38 -11.80 -10.80
CA LEU A 133 -3.27 -12.65 -10.34
C LEU A 133 -3.24 -12.78 -8.82
N TYR A 134 -3.44 -11.68 -8.10
CA TYR A 134 -3.29 -11.62 -6.65
C TYR A 134 -4.46 -12.29 -5.94
N ALA A 135 -4.21 -12.86 -4.76
CA ALA A 135 -5.25 -13.32 -3.85
C ALA A 135 -5.91 -12.16 -3.11
N GLY A 136 -5.11 -11.15 -2.77
CA GLY A 136 -5.55 -9.94 -2.11
C GLY A 136 -4.42 -8.97 -1.87
N TYR A 137 -4.67 -7.96 -1.04
CA TYR A 137 -3.66 -7.02 -0.59
C TYR A 137 -3.95 -6.51 0.82
N LEU A 138 -2.87 -6.15 1.50
CA LEU A 138 -2.89 -5.50 2.79
C LEU A 138 -2.59 -4.02 2.59
N VAL A 139 -3.37 -3.15 3.23
CA VAL A 139 -3.10 -1.72 3.30
C VAL A 139 -2.83 -1.36 4.74
N TYR A 140 -1.67 -0.79 5.00
CA TYR A 140 -1.24 -0.29 6.30
C TYR A 140 -1.24 1.23 6.29
N ASP A 141 -2.06 1.85 7.11
CA ASP A 141 -2.10 3.28 7.37
C ASP A 141 -1.50 3.55 8.76
N PHE A 142 -0.34 4.22 8.80
CA PHE A 142 0.40 4.52 10.04
C PHE A 142 0.06 5.92 10.53
N TYR A 143 -0.48 5.99 11.74
CA TYR A 143 -0.88 7.24 12.37
C TYR A 143 -0.05 7.51 13.61
N LEU A 144 0.41 8.76 13.75
CA LEU A 144 0.99 9.30 14.97
C LEU A 144 0.13 10.48 15.45
N LYS A 145 -0.37 10.44 16.69
CA LYS A 145 -1.28 11.45 17.25
C LYS A 145 -2.48 11.76 16.34
N SER A 146 -3.10 10.70 15.80
CA SER A 146 -4.26 10.76 14.89
C SER A 146 -3.99 11.30 13.47
N GLU A 147 -2.76 11.67 13.12
CA GLU A 147 -2.40 12.13 11.79
C GLU A 147 -1.80 10.98 10.97
N LEU A 148 -2.27 10.82 9.72
CA LEU A 148 -1.74 9.85 8.78
C LEU A 148 -0.35 10.30 8.31
N VAL A 149 0.67 9.55 8.69
CA VAL A 149 2.07 9.84 8.35
C VAL A 149 2.52 9.07 7.12
N TYR A 150 2.21 7.77 7.08
CA TYR A 150 2.66 6.89 6.01
C TYR A 150 1.60 5.85 5.68
N LYS A 151 1.52 5.47 4.40
CA LYS A 151 0.66 4.41 3.90
C LYS A 151 1.45 3.48 3.00
N ILE A 152 1.19 2.18 3.11
CA ILE A 152 1.72 1.18 2.20
C ILE A 152 0.66 0.14 1.88
N GLN A 153 0.57 -0.24 0.61
CA GLN A 153 -0.14 -1.43 0.15
C GLN A 153 0.89 -2.48 -0.28
N VAL A 154 0.65 -3.72 0.12
CA VAL A 154 1.45 -4.89 -0.28
C VAL A 154 0.51 -5.99 -0.73
N ASP A 155 0.69 -6.45 -1.98
CA ASP A 155 -0.13 -7.50 -2.55
C ASP A 155 0.41 -8.87 -2.15
N PHE A 156 -0.48 -9.85 -1.94
CA PHE A 156 -0.13 -11.25 -1.69
C PHE A 156 -0.78 -12.17 -2.72
N MET A 157 -0.13 -13.30 -3.00
CA MET A 157 -0.45 -14.15 -4.15
C MET A 157 -1.24 -15.39 -3.78
N GLN A 158 -1.05 -15.91 -2.56
CA GLN A 158 -1.57 -17.20 -2.17
C GLN A 158 -2.92 -17.07 -1.48
N MET A 159 -3.95 -17.74 -2.02
CA MET A 159 -5.31 -17.69 -1.46
C MET A 159 -5.36 -18.30 -0.05
N GLN A 160 -4.53 -19.30 0.25
CA GLN A 160 -4.38 -19.88 1.59
C GLN A 160 -3.51 -19.03 2.52
N ALA A 161 -3.26 -17.78 2.15
CA ALA A 161 -2.51 -16.80 2.96
C ALA A 161 -1.06 -17.19 3.31
N GLY A 162 -0.46 -18.14 2.61
CA GLY A 162 0.88 -18.68 2.92
C GLY A 162 2.02 -17.69 2.78
N ASP A 163 1.85 -16.60 2.01
CA ASP A 163 2.83 -15.54 1.85
C ASP A 163 2.52 -14.26 2.65
N VAL A 164 1.41 -14.22 3.40
CA VAL A 164 0.96 -13.02 4.12
C VAL A 164 1.94 -12.58 5.20
N GLU A 165 2.51 -13.51 5.98
CA GLU A 165 3.49 -13.16 7.03
C GLU A 165 4.70 -12.41 6.43
N GLU A 166 5.22 -12.87 5.30
CA GLU A 166 6.33 -12.22 4.59
C GLU A 166 5.92 -10.82 4.08
N ARG A 167 4.66 -10.65 3.61
CA ARG A 167 4.14 -9.35 3.16
C ARG A 167 3.97 -8.36 4.31
N VAL A 168 3.50 -8.83 5.46
CA VAL A 168 3.43 -8.03 6.69
C VAL A 168 4.82 -7.56 7.10
N ALA A 169 5.81 -8.47 7.15
CA ALA A 169 7.18 -8.11 7.48
C ALA A 169 7.73 -7.04 6.51
N CYS A 170 7.47 -7.18 5.21
CA CYS A 170 7.86 -6.21 4.20
C CYS A 170 7.22 -4.83 4.44
N ALA A 171 5.92 -4.76 4.78
CA ALA A 171 5.24 -3.51 5.06
C ALA A 171 5.85 -2.78 6.27
N ILE A 172 6.17 -3.53 7.33
CA ILE A 172 6.80 -2.98 8.55
C ILE A 172 8.25 -2.54 8.28
N GLU A 173 9.04 -3.34 7.56
CA GLU A 173 10.39 -2.96 7.16
C GLU A 173 10.39 -1.69 6.31
N SER A 174 9.40 -1.55 5.42
CA SER A 174 9.27 -0.39 4.54
C SER A 174 9.13 0.93 5.31
N VAL A 175 8.34 1.00 6.37
CA VAL A 175 8.21 2.21 7.18
C VAL A 175 9.43 2.44 8.06
N LYS A 176 10.09 1.38 8.57
CA LYS A 176 11.27 1.50 9.44
C LYS A 176 12.51 2.01 8.70
N THR A 177 12.58 1.81 7.38
CA THR A 177 13.78 2.10 6.55
C THR A 177 13.57 3.22 5.53
N LEU A 178 12.48 3.97 5.60
CA LEU A 178 12.12 5.05 4.65
C LEU A 178 12.98 6.35 4.79
#